data_64f21b045a709d1c4cac0ef0ea77681d
#
_entry.id   64f21b045a709d1c4cac0ef0ea77681d
#
_cell.length_a   1.000
_cell.length_b   1.000
_cell.length_c   1.000
_cell.angle_alpha   90.00
_cell.angle_beta   90.00
_cell.angle_gamma   90.00
#
_symmetry.space_group_name_H-M   'P 1'
#
loop_
_entity.id
_entity.type
_entity.pdbx_description
1 polymer ?
#
loop_
_entity_poly.entity_id
_entity_poly.type
_entity_poly.pdbx_seq_one_letter_code
_entity_poly.pdbx_strand_id
1 'polypeptide(L)'
;MSTLADPAARAALCQRLQRMRPDAPAKWGRMTAPQMVCHLNDSFRVGMGEKYASPISNFVSTTVVKWIALRTPIQWPHGLPTRPEIEQGRGGTPPADWAGDCSELQSLIDSFAERTAFGVHPAFGKMSRTDWLIWGYRHVDHHFRQFGA
;
A
#
# COMPACT_ATOMS: atom_id res chain seq x y z
N MET A 1 8.02 15.74 1.77
CA MET A 1 7.75 14.29 1.66
C MET A 1 6.41 14.10 1.00
N SER A 2 6.31 13.29 -0.04
CA SER A 2 5.06 13.08 -0.78
C SER A 2 4.02 12.32 0.06
N THR A 3 2.75 12.66 -0.14
CA THR A 3 1.63 12.11 0.62
C THR A 3 0.38 12.07 -0.26
N LEU A 4 -0.57 11.20 0.04
CA LEU A 4 -1.87 11.17 -0.65
C LEU A 4 -2.74 12.40 -0.38
N ALA A 5 -2.39 13.27 0.57
CA ALA A 5 -3.06 14.57 0.73
C ALA A 5 -2.81 15.50 -0.46
N ASP A 6 -1.69 15.34 -1.16
CA ASP A 6 -1.33 16.15 -2.32
C ASP A 6 -1.98 15.58 -3.60
N PRO A 7 -2.90 16.31 -4.26
CA PRO A 7 -3.52 15.88 -5.51
C PRO A 7 -2.52 15.61 -6.63
N ALA A 8 -1.42 16.38 -6.71
CA ALA A 8 -0.39 16.18 -7.73
C ALA A 8 0.36 14.85 -7.51
N ALA A 9 0.63 14.51 -6.25
CA ALA A 9 1.24 13.22 -5.91
C ALA A 9 0.33 12.04 -6.25
N ARG A 10 -0.99 12.14 -6.00
CA ARG A 10 -1.96 11.12 -6.42
C ARG A 10 -2.02 10.98 -7.93
N ALA A 11 -2.12 12.10 -8.65
CA ALA A 11 -2.13 12.09 -10.12
C ALA A 11 -0.87 11.42 -10.70
N ALA A 12 0.30 11.67 -10.12
CA ALA A 12 1.55 11.02 -10.53
C ALA A 12 1.52 9.51 -10.30
N LEU A 13 0.99 9.03 -9.18
CA LEU A 13 0.81 7.59 -8.93
C LEU A 13 -0.15 6.96 -9.95
N CYS A 14 -1.28 7.61 -10.24
CA CYS A 14 -2.25 7.14 -11.23
C CYS A 14 -1.63 7.04 -12.64
N GLN A 15 -0.82 8.02 -13.04
CA GLN A 15 -0.11 7.98 -14.32
C GLN A 15 0.90 6.83 -14.40
N ARG A 16 1.60 6.54 -13.30
CA ARG A 16 2.52 5.38 -13.21
C ARG A 16 1.75 4.07 -13.35
N LEU A 17 0.61 3.93 -12.67
CA LEU A 17 -0.27 2.77 -12.77
C LEU A 17 -0.75 2.55 -14.21
N GLN A 18 -1.19 3.61 -14.90
CA GLN A 18 -1.67 3.53 -16.28
C GLN A 18 -0.60 3.10 -17.29
N ARG A 19 0.67 3.35 -16.99
CA ARG A 19 1.81 2.93 -17.83
C ARG A 19 2.30 1.52 -17.51
N MET A 20 1.88 0.96 -16.39
CA MET A 20 2.29 -0.37 -15.97
C MET A 20 1.57 -1.44 -16.79
N ARG A 21 2.29 -2.48 -17.13
CA ARG A 21 1.75 -3.62 -17.88
C ARG A 21 1.48 -4.79 -16.95
N PRO A 22 0.47 -5.63 -17.23
CA PRO A 22 0.16 -6.80 -16.40
C PRO A 22 1.28 -7.86 -16.43
N ASP A 23 2.11 -7.85 -17.45
CA ASP A 23 3.27 -8.74 -17.61
C ASP A 23 4.60 -8.11 -17.17
N ALA A 24 4.58 -6.94 -16.52
CA ALA A 24 5.78 -6.29 -16.03
C ALA A 24 6.53 -7.21 -15.05
N PRO A 25 7.85 -7.43 -15.24
CA PRO A 25 8.63 -8.27 -14.34
C PRO A 25 8.90 -7.57 -13.01
N ALA A 26 8.82 -8.32 -11.92
CA ALA A 26 9.22 -7.82 -10.62
C ALA A 26 10.74 -7.74 -10.50
N LYS A 27 11.26 -6.62 -10.00
CA LYS A 27 12.69 -6.45 -9.67
C LYS A 27 13.09 -7.19 -8.40
N TRP A 28 12.13 -7.45 -7.51
CA TRP A 28 12.28 -8.25 -6.30
C TRP A 28 10.93 -8.84 -5.87
N GLY A 29 10.97 -9.84 -4.99
CA GLY A 29 9.76 -10.48 -4.45
C GLY A 29 9.16 -11.52 -5.38
N ARG A 30 7.97 -12.01 -5.02
CA ARG A 30 7.32 -13.15 -5.70
C ARG A 30 6.01 -12.78 -6.40
N MET A 31 5.42 -11.62 -6.08
CA MET A 31 4.16 -11.20 -6.69
C MET A 31 4.33 -10.91 -8.18
N THR A 32 3.30 -11.22 -8.96
CA THR A 32 3.11 -10.66 -10.29
C THR A 32 2.55 -9.23 -10.20
N ALA A 33 2.58 -8.46 -11.29
CA ALA A 33 2.01 -7.11 -11.30
C ALA A 33 0.50 -7.11 -10.95
N PRO A 34 -0.35 -8.02 -11.49
CA PRO A 34 -1.74 -8.13 -11.04
C PRO A 34 -1.89 -8.46 -9.56
N GLN A 35 -1.07 -9.37 -9.01
CA GLN A 35 -1.08 -9.68 -7.59
C GLN A 35 -0.69 -8.48 -6.72
N MET A 36 0.26 -7.68 -7.16
CA MET A 36 0.67 -6.45 -6.47
C MET A 36 -0.48 -5.43 -6.42
N VAL A 37 -1.22 -5.24 -7.52
CA VAL A 37 -2.37 -4.34 -7.53
C VAL A 37 -3.44 -4.80 -6.54
N CYS A 38 -3.78 -6.09 -6.52
CA CYS A 38 -4.73 -6.65 -5.56
C CYS A 38 -4.23 -6.57 -4.11
N HIS A 39 -2.92 -6.74 -3.88
CA HIS A 39 -2.32 -6.54 -2.57
C HIS A 39 -2.46 -5.08 -2.10
N LEU A 40 -2.26 -4.11 -2.97
CA LEU A 40 -2.48 -2.71 -2.63
C LEU A 40 -3.96 -2.41 -2.35
N ASN A 41 -4.89 -2.96 -3.13
CA ASN A 41 -6.33 -2.84 -2.89
C ASN A 41 -6.69 -3.37 -1.49
N ASP A 42 -6.22 -4.57 -1.14
CA ASP A 42 -6.43 -5.15 0.18
C ASP A 42 -5.81 -4.30 1.30
N SER A 43 -4.62 -3.77 1.08
CA SER A 43 -3.92 -2.95 2.06
C SER A 43 -4.65 -1.64 2.36
N PHE A 44 -5.21 -1.00 1.35
CA PHE A 44 -6.08 0.18 1.54
C PHE A 44 -7.35 -0.19 2.31
N ARG A 45 -8.00 -1.31 1.99
CA ARG A 45 -9.18 -1.79 2.74
C ARG A 45 -8.87 -2.08 4.20
N VAL A 46 -7.70 -2.64 4.50
CA VAL A 46 -7.24 -2.80 5.90
C VAL A 46 -7.12 -1.43 6.58
N GLY A 47 -6.48 -0.46 5.94
CA GLY A 47 -6.37 0.90 6.47
C GLY A 47 -7.71 1.58 6.68
N MET A 48 -8.69 1.29 5.84
CA MET A 48 -10.06 1.81 5.96
C MET A 48 -10.93 1.03 6.96
N GLY A 49 -10.41 -0.07 7.54
CA GLY A 49 -11.18 -0.93 8.46
C GLY A 49 -12.19 -1.85 7.77
N GLU A 50 -12.08 -2.02 6.46
CA GLU A 50 -12.98 -2.83 5.63
C GLU A 50 -12.51 -4.27 5.45
N LYS A 51 -11.23 -4.53 5.73
CA LYS A 51 -10.63 -5.86 5.72
C LYS A 51 -9.80 -6.07 6.98
N TYR A 52 -9.87 -7.25 7.56
CA TYR A 52 -9.06 -7.61 8.73
C TYR A 52 -7.65 -8.00 8.33
N ALA A 53 -6.68 -7.60 9.14
CA ALA A 53 -5.31 -8.12 9.12
C ALA A 53 -4.81 -8.28 10.55
N SER A 54 -4.27 -9.43 10.88
CA SER A 54 -3.84 -9.77 12.24
C SER A 54 -2.67 -8.87 12.69
N PRO A 55 -2.69 -8.34 13.93
CA PRO A 55 -1.66 -7.44 14.41
C PRO A 55 -0.32 -8.17 14.65
N ILE A 56 0.78 -7.47 14.34
CA ILE A 56 2.17 -7.85 14.69
C ILE A 56 2.88 -6.70 15.39
N SER A 57 2.13 -5.70 15.82
CA SER A 57 2.68 -4.51 16.45
C SER A 57 3.32 -4.84 17.81
N ASN A 58 4.44 -4.18 18.07
CA ASN A 58 5.12 -4.16 19.36
C ASN A 58 5.60 -2.73 19.65
N PHE A 59 6.16 -2.50 20.83
CA PHE A 59 6.62 -1.17 21.22
C PHE A 59 7.60 -0.55 20.20
N VAL A 60 8.55 -1.32 19.69
CA VAL A 60 9.55 -0.82 18.72
C VAL A 60 8.90 -0.49 17.39
N SER A 61 8.01 -1.35 16.88
CA SER A 61 7.33 -1.12 15.59
C SER A 61 6.38 0.07 15.63
N THR A 62 5.71 0.28 16.76
CA THR A 62 4.75 1.39 16.93
C THR A 62 5.41 2.74 17.21
N THR A 63 6.70 2.76 17.53
CA THR A 63 7.48 3.97 17.84
C THR A 63 8.60 4.19 16.82
N VAL A 64 9.74 3.55 17.02
CA VAL A 64 10.97 3.81 16.24
C VAL A 64 10.79 3.43 14.77
N VAL A 65 10.31 2.22 14.49
CA VAL A 65 10.15 1.74 13.11
C VAL A 65 9.11 2.58 12.37
N LYS A 66 7.99 2.88 13.00
CA LYS A 66 6.98 3.77 12.43
C LYS A 66 7.56 5.15 12.11
N TRP A 67 8.32 5.74 13.03
CA TRP A 67 8.94 7.05 12.82
C TRP A 67 9.89 7.01 11.63
N ILE A 68 10.79 6.03 11.56
CA ILE A 68 11.71 5.86 10.42
C ILE A 68 10.92 5.68 9.12
N ALA A 69 9.94 4.78 9.13
CA ALA A 69 9.16 4.44 7.94
C ALA A 69 8.35 5.62 7.40
N LEU A 70 7.88 6.52 8.25
CA LEU A 70 6.97 7.60 7.85
C LEU A 70 7.59 8.99 7.83
N ARG A 71 8.72 9.20 8.54
CA ARG A 71 9.30 10.56 8.73
C ARG A 71 10.68 10.75 8.12
N THR A 72 11.27 9.67 7.58
CA THR A 72 12.57 9.76 6.90
C THR A 72 12.43 9.47 5.41
N PRO A 73 13.35 9.95 4.55
CA PRO A 73 13.33 9.63 3.13
C PRO A 73 13.88 8.23 2.82
N ILE A 74 14.23 7.47 3.83
CA ILE A 74 14.79 6.11 3.66
C ILE A 74 13.78 5.21 2.96
N GLN A 75 14.21 4.55 1.90
CA GLN A 75 13.37 3.58 1.19
C GLN A 75 13.10 2.37 2.08
N TRP A 76 11.88 1.86 2.01
CA TRP A 76 11.52 0.67 2.76
C TRP A 76 12.34 -0.53 2.26
N PRO A 77 12.80 -1.39 3.17
CA PRO A 77 13.54 -2.58 2.79
C PRO A 77 12.67 -3.55 1.99
N HIS A 78 13.31 -4.32 1.12
CA HIS A 78 12.64 -5.36 0.35
C HIS A 78 12.34 -6.58 1.23
N GLY A 79 11.31 -7.35 0.87
CA GLY A 79 11.01 -8.62 1.53
C GLY A 79 10.41 -8.50 2.92
N LEU A 80 9.77 -7.37 3.24
CA LEU A 80 9.02 -7.26 4.49
C LEU A 80 7.87 -8.28 4.52
N PRO A 81 7.66 -8.99 5.66
CA PRO A 81 6.62 -9.99 5.76
C PRO A 81 5.23 -9.35 5.66
N THR A 82 4.39 -9.93 4.80
CA THR A 82 2.99 -9.56 4.62
C THR A 82 2.11 -10.35 5.58
N ARG A 83 1.03 -9.75 6.06
CA ARG A 83 0.05 -10.49 6.89
C ARG A 83 -0.67 -11.53 6.05
N PRO A 84 -0.92 -12.73 6.60
CA PRO A 84 -1.54 -13.84 5.85
C PRO A 84 -2.86 -13.46 5.18
N GLU A 85 -3.64 -12.57 5.79
CA GLU A 85 -4.96 -12.17 5.32
C GLU A 85 -4.92 -11.29 4.05
N ILE A 86 -3.76 -10.71 3.73
CA ILE A 86 -3.54 -9.90 2.53
C ILE A 86 -2.35 -10.38 1.70
N GLU A 87 -1.79 -11.54 2.04
CA GLU A 87 -0.71 -12.19 1.30
C GLU A 87 -1.27 -12.90 0.07
N GLN A 88 -0.75 -12.58 -1.10
CA GLN A 88 -1.16 -13.22 -2.34
C GLN A 88 -0.85 -14.71 -2.33
N GLY A 89 -1.82 -15.50 -2.77
CA GLY A 89 -1.75 -16.98 -2.70
C GLY A 89 -2.16 -17.58 -1.35
N ARG A 90 -2.55 -16.75 -0.36
CA ARG A 90 -3.10 -17.17 0.94
C ARG A 90 -4.45 -16.52 1.19
N GLY A 91 -4.52 -15.45 1.99
CA GLY A 91 -5.75 -14.73 2.30
C GLY A 91 -5.96 -13.46 1.47
N GLY A 92 -5.00 -13.07 0.64
CA GLY A 92 -5.12 -11.92 -0.25
C GLY A 92 -6.13 -12.16 -1.38
N THR A 93 -6.83 -11.11 -1.78
CA THR A 93 -7.77 -11.14 -2.91
C THR A 93 -7.03 -11.48 -4.20
N PRO A 94 -7.38 -12.59 -4.89
CA PRO A 94 -6.70 -12.96 -6.13
C PRO A 94 -7.04 -11.98 -7.26
N PRO A 95 -6.13 -11.78 -8.24
CA PRO A 95 -6.42 -10.99 -9.42
C PRO A 95 -7.61 -11.56 -10.20
N ALA A 96 -8.48 -10.68 -10.67
CA ALA A 96 -9.64 -11.05 -11.48
C ALA A 96 -9.54 -10.47 -12.90
N ASP A 97 -9.34 -9.16 -13.02
CA ASP A 97 -9.25 -8.43 -14.28
C ASP A 97 -8.31 -7.24 -14.11
N TRP A 98 -7.25 -7.17 -14.91
CA TRP A 98 -6.22 -6.13 -14.80
C TRP A 98 -6.80 -4.71 -14.85
N ALA A 99 -7.67 -4.44 -15.81
CA ALA A 99 -8.25 -3.10 -15.96
C ALA A 99 -9.15 -2.75 -14.79
N GLY A 100 -9.99 -3.69 -14.35
CA GLY A 100 -10.89 -3.54 -13.20
C GLY A 100 -10.12 -3.38 -11.90
N ASP A 101 -9.11 -4.22 -11.65
CA ASP A 101 -8.28 -4.19 -10.43
C ASP A 101 -7.49 -2.86 -10.33
N CYS A 102 -6.96 -2.35 -11.47
CA CYS A 102 -6.30 -1.06 -11.53
C CYS A 102 -7.26 0.12 -11.31
N SER A 103 -8.45 0.05 -11.90
CA SER A 103 -9.50 1.06 -11.69
C SER A 103 -9.93 1.13 -10.22
N GLU A 104 -10.04 -0.04 -9.58
CA GLU A 104 -10.32 -0.12 -8.15
C GLU A 104 -9.20 0.51 -7.31
N LEU A 105 -7.93 0.21 -7.61
CA LEU A 105 -6.80 0.81 -6.90
C LEU A 105 -6.85 2.34 -6.99
N GLN A 106 -7.14 2.87 -8.16
CA GLN A 106 -7.27 4.31 -8.37
C GLN A 106 -8.39 4.92 -7.49
N SER A 107 -9.57 4.28 -7.48
CA SER A 107 -10.69 4.71 -6.65
C SER A 107 -10.37 4.62 -5.15
N LEU A 108 -9.64 3.58 -4.73
CA LEU A 108 -9.22 3.41 -3.34
C LEU A 108 -8.20 4.48 -2.91
N ILE A 109 -7.25 4.85 -3.77
CA ILE A 109 -6.30 5.94 -3.50
C ILE A 109 -7.05 7.26 -3.25
N ASP A 110 -8.04 7.59 -4.08
CA ASP A 110 -8.80 8.83 -3.94
C ASP A 110 -9.69 8.79 -2.70
N SER A 111 -10.46 7.71 -2.50
CA SER A 111 -11.31 7.54 -1.32
C SER A 111 -10.50 7.57 -0.02
N PHE A 112 -9.32 6.95 -0.01
CA PHE A 112 -8.44 6.96 1.15
C PHE A 112 -7.94 8.36 1.49
N ALA A 113 -7.65 9.17 0.48
CA ALA A 113 -7.20 10.55 0.67
C ALA A 113 -8.26 11.45 1.31
N GLU A 114 -9.54 11.16 1.07
CA GLU A 114 -10.67 11.94 1.59
C GLU A 114 -11.11 11.47 2.99
N ARG A 115 -10.71 10.26 3.42
CA ARG A 115 -11.16 9.72 4.71
C ARG A 115 -10.64 10.50 5.90
N THR A 116 -11.46 10.55 6.95
CA THR A 116 -11.13 11.15 8.25
C THR A 116 -10.93 10.11 9.35
N ALA A 117 -11.48 8.90 9.17
CA ALA A 117 -11.38 7.80 10.11
C ALA A 117 -10.70 6.58 9.47
N PHE A 118 -9.81 5.95 10.20
CA PHE A 118 -9.00 4.82 9.77
C PHE A 118 -9.00 3.69 10.81
N GLY A 119 -8.66 2.49 10.36
CA GLY A 119 -8.41 1.34 11.20
C GLY A 119 -7.09 1.42 11.98
N VAL A 120 -6.65 0.28 12.47
CA VAL A 120 -5.38 0.12 13.18
C VAL A 120 -4.40 -0.59 12.23
N HIS A 121 -3.21 0.00 12.04
CA HIS A 121 -2.21 -0.61 11.18
C HIS A 121 -1.61 -1.86 11.84
N PRO A 122 -1.52 -3.01 11.14
CA PRO A 122 -1.06 -4.26 11.76
C PRO A 122 0.29 -4.16 12.46
N ALA A 123 1.26 -3.45 11.88
CA ALA A 123 2.60 -3.28 12.44
C ALA A 123 2.78 -1.98 13.24
N PHE A 124 2.17 -0.87 12.80
CA PHE A 124 2.40 0.46 13.38
C PHE A 124 1.35 0.87 14.42
N GLY A 125 0.32 0.05 14.63
CA GLY A 125 -0.74 0.36 15.58
C GLY A 125 -1.59 1.56 15.15
N LYS A 126 -2.02 2.36 16.11
CA LYS A 126 -2.77 3.60 15.82
C LYS A 126 -1.88 4.60 15.09
N MET A 127 -2.44 5.20 14.05
CA MET A 127 -1.80 6.23 13.24
C MET A 127 -2.73 7.43 13.09
N SER A 128 -2.14 8.63 13.02
CA SER A 128 -2.88 9.84 12.66
C SER A 128 -3.31 9.78 11.18
N ARG A 129 -4.27 10.63 10.80
CA ARG A 129 -4.63 10.79 9.38
C ARG A 129 -3.41 11.13 8.52
N THR A 130 -2.56 12.04 9.00
CA THR A 130 -1.32 12.40 8.30
C THR A 130 -0.40 11.19 8.10
N ASP A 131 -0.22 10.35 9.13
CA ASP A 131 0.59 9.13 9.02
C ASP A 131 0.03 8.16 7.99
N TRP A 132 -1.31 7.97 7.98
CA TRP A 132 -1.97 7.11 7.02
C TRP A 132 -1.81 7.60 5.58
N LEU A 133 -1.90 8.90 5.33
CA LEU A 133 -1.73 9.46 3.99
C LEU A 133 -0.27 9.41 3.50
N ILE A 134 0.70 9.54 4.40
CA ILE A 134 2.11 9.32 4.10
C ILE A 134 2.36 7.84 3.81
N TRP A 135 1.85 6.95 4.67
CA TRP A 135 1.96 5.49 4.50
C TRP A 135 1.37 5.05 3.15
N GLY A 136 0.17 5.48 2.83
CA GLY A 136 -0.49 5.11 1.58
C GLY A 136 0.33 5.50 0.36
N TYR A 137 0.85 6.73 0.30
CA TYR A 137 1.75 7.13 -0.77
C TYR A 137 2.99 6.25 -0.85
N ARG A 138 3.69 6.07 0.28
CA ARG A 138 4.94 5.30 0.34
C ARG A 138 4.75 3.83 0.00
N HIS A 139 3.62 3.25 0.39
CA HIS A 139 3.29 1.85 0.10
C HIS A 139 3.09 1.63 -1.40
N VAL A 140 2.30 2.49 -2.03
CA VAL A 140 2.10 2.45 -3.48
C VAL A 140 3.42 2.68 -4.22
N ASP A 141 4.19 3.72 -3.85
CA ASP A 141 5.47 4.03 -4.47
C ASP A 141 6.48 2.88 -4.34
N HIS A 142 6.54 2.23 -3.16
CA HIS A 142 7.40 1.07 -2.94
C HIS A 142 7.10 -0.06 -3.92
N HIS A 143 5.81 -0.40 -4.05
CA HIS A 143 5.39 -1.47 -4.95
C HIS A 143 5.49 -1.09 -6.43
N PHE A 144 5.23 0.14 -6.80
CA PHE A 144 5.42 0.56 -8.19
C PHE A 144 6.88 0.49 -8.61
N ARG A 145 7.81 0.89 -7.74
CA ARG A 145 9.26 0.69 -7.98
C ARG A 145 9.65 -0.78 -8.06
N GLN A 146 8.96 -1.66 -7.36
CA GLN A 146 9.14 -3.12 -7.48
C GLN A 146 8.92 -3.60 -8.91
N PHE A 147 8.05 -2.94 -9.68
CA PHE A 147 7.76 -3.27 -11.08
C PHE A 147 8.34 -2.26 -12.07
N GLY A 148 9.23 -1.38 -11.63
CA GLY A 148 9.95 -0.46 -12.50
C GLY A 148 9.15 0.77 -12.96
N ALA A 149 8.03 1.03 -12.33
CA ALA A 149 7.18 2.17 -12.61
C ALA A 149 7.43 3.33 -11.63
#